data_7e5a84f3d9927f0a10bf900db596ab01
#
_entry.id   7e5a84f3d9927f0a10bf900db596ab01
#
_cell.length_a   1.000
_cell.length_b   1.000
_cell.length_c   1.000
_cell.angle_alpha   90.00
_cell.angle_beta   90.00
_cell.angle_gamma   90.00
#
_symmetry.space_group_name_H-M   'P 1'
#
loop_
_entity.id
_entity.type
_entity.pdbx_description
1 polymer ?
#
loop_
_entity_poly.entity_id
_entity_poly.type
_entity_poly.pdbx_seq_one_letter_code
_entity_poly.pdbx_strand_id
1 'polypeptide(L)'
;MAIDKLALIKEVRERTNGGMIDVKKSLEESNWDVEKAIIWLKSNGKIKAAKKADRVSAEGSLAIAKNAKRAVLVEINCETDFVAKNEQFKTAVQTVANALLESQVNNNEDLNKVVINGVTLNEFIDNLTATIGEKISFRRFVSLTANENEVLGAFAHINGQIGALVKIKGQNEELARNVAMHAAAMKPEYVFVNQVPAERIEILKAEFVKPTGFENKPANIQEKILQGSLDKKLAEFVLEKQAFMIDDSLTIEKLLSTQNSQLLDAVRYTVGEGIEKVVTDFAAEVAQQMNK
;
A
#
# COMPACT_ATOMS: atom_id res chain seq x y z
N MET A 1 -49.52 -10.09 -13.11
CA MET A 1 -48.52 -11.04 -12.55
C MET A 1 -48.00 -10.46 -11.25
N ALA A 2 -47.98 -11.23 -10.17
CA ALA A 2 -47.39 -10.75 -8.92
C ALA A 2 -45.89 -10.55 -9.13
N ILE A 3 -45.37 -9.40 -8.74
CA ILE A 3 -43.94 -9.08 -8.83
C ILE A 3 -43.22 -9.99 -7.83
N ASP A 4 -42.25 -10.78 -8.29
CA ASP A 4 -41.37 -11.55 -7.40
C ASP A 4 -40.33 -10.62 -6.77
N LYS A 5 -40.73 -10.03 -5.65
CA LYS A 5 -39.89 -9.07 -4.91
C LYS A 5 -38.56 -9.67 -4.43
N LEU A 6 -38.52 -10.97 -4.12
CA LEU A 6 -37.29 -11.64 -3.67
C LEU A 6 -36.29 -11.81 -4.83
N ALA A 7 -36.79 -12.15 -6.01
CA ALA A 7 -35.94 -12.25 -7.21
C ALA A 7 -35.32 -10.89 -7.56
N LEU A 8 -36.10 -9.80 -7.50
CA LEU A 8 -35.59 -8.46 -7.78
C LEU A 8 -34.55 -7.98 -6.73
N ILE A 9 -34.79 -8.28 -5.46
CA ILE A 9 -33.80 -7.98 -4.40
C ILE A 9 -32.49 -8.75 -4.67
N LYS A 10 -32.58 -10.03 -5.05
CA LYS A 10 -31.42 -10.85 -5.37
C LYS A 10 -30.65 -10.27 -6.57
N GLU A 11 -31.36 -9.95 -7.64
CA GLU A 11 -30.79 -9.36 -8.85
C GLU A 11 -30.03 -8.05 -8.55
N VAL A 12 -30.69 -7.11 -7.86
CA VAL A 12 -30.04 -5.82 -7.53
C VAL A 12 -28.82 -6.03 -6.62
N ARG A 13 -28.89 -6.97 -5.68
CA ARG A 13 -27.73 -7.28 -4.82
C ARG A 13 -26.57 -7.90 -5.61
N GLU A 14 -26.83 -8.83 -6.51
CA GLU A 14 -25.80 -9.42 -7.38
C GLU A 14 -25.11 -8.37 -8.26
N ARG A 15 -25.87 -7.38 -8.75
CA ARG A 15 -25.36 -6.30 -9.62
C ARG A 15 -24.66 -5.17 -8.87
N THR A 16 -24.99 -4.94 -7.59
CA THR A 16 -24.51 -3.76 -6.84
C THR A 16 -23.69 -4.07 -5.60
N ASN A 17 -23.70 -5.31 -5.13
CA ASN A 17 -23.22 -5.71 -3.79
C ASN A 17 -23.85 -4.89 -2.64
N GLY A 18 -24.99 -4.26 -2.86
CA GLY A 18 -25.70 -3.45 -1.88
C GLY A 18 -26.19 -4.25 -0.67
N GLY A 19 -26.20 -3.63 0.51
CA GLY A 19 -26.76 -4.20 1.72
C GLY A 19 -28.28 -4.48 1.54
N MET A 20 -28.79 -5.57 2.15
CA MET A 20 -30.19 -6.00 2.01
C MET A 20 -31.19 -4.87 2.27
N ILE A 21 -30.98 -4.06 3.31
CA ILE A 21 -31.88 -2.98 3.71
C ILE A 21 -31.88 -1.87 2.67
N ASP A 22 -30.71 -1.46 2.19
CA ASP A 22 -30.59 -0.40 1.19
C ASP A 22 -31.16 -0.82 -0.16
N VAL A 23 -30.94 -2.08 -0.59
CA VAL A 23 -31.51 -2.62 -1.82
C VAL A 23 -33.02 -2.72 -1.74
N LYS A 24 -33.58 -3.21 -0.64
CA LYS A 24 -35.02 -3.24 -0.45
C LYS A 24 -35.62 -1.82 -0.52
N LYS A 25 -35.01 -0.87 0.18
CA LYS A 25 -35.43 0.52 0.18
C LYS A 25 -35.34 1.13 -1.22
N SER A 26 -34.24 0.90 -1.95
CA SER A 26 -34.10 1.42 -3.31
C SER A 26 -35.19 0.91 -4.27
N LEU A 27 -35.56 -0.38 -4.16
CA LEU A 27 -36.60 -0.98 -4.96
C LEU A 27 -37.97 -0.43 -4.59
N GLU A 28 -38.25 -0.24 -3.30
CA GLU A 28 -39.51 0.40 -2.82
C GLU A 28 -39.65 1.83 -3.35
N GLU A 29 -38.58 2.66 -3.23
CA GLU A 29 -38.57 4.05 -3.74
C GLU A 29 -38.59 4.14 -5.27
N SER A 30 -38.22 3.08 -5.97
CA SER A 30 -38.22 3.01 -7.43
C SER A 30 -39.38 2.20 -8.02
N ASN A 31 -40.44 1.96 -7.25
CA ASN A 31 -41.59 1.15 -7.66
C ASN A 31 -41.19 -0.22 -8.22
N TRP A 32 -40.17 -0.87 -7.65
CA TRP A 32 -39.61 -2.17 -8.01
C TRP A 32 -39.00 -2.20 -9.42
N ASP A 33 -38.61 -1.05 -9.96
CA ASP A 33 -37.80 -0.92 -11.17
C ASP A 33 -36.32 -1.10 -10.83
N VAL A 34 -35.68 -2.15 -11.37
CA VAL A 34 -34.31 -2.53 -11.07
C VAL A 34 -33.30 -1.45 -11.48
N GLU A 35 -33.45 -0.86 -12.66
CA GLU A 35 -32.54 0.16 -13.16
C GLU A 35 -32.59 1.45 -12.34
N LYS A 36 -33.82 1.89 -12.02
CA LYS A 36 -34.01 3.07 -11.15
C LYS A 36 -33.50 2.81 -9.72
N ALA A 37 -33.68 1.59 -9.19
CA ALA A 37 -33.19 1.22 -7.89
C ALA A 37 -31.63 1.26 -7.84
N ILE A 38 -30.95 0.80 -8.89
CA ILE A 38 -29.48 0.89 -9.02
C ILE A 38 -29.03 2.37 -9.06
N ILE A 39 -29.71 3.23 -9.82
CA ILE A 39 -29.42 4.67 -9.86
C ILE A 39 -29.61 5.31 -8.48
N TRP A 40 -30.70 4.97 -7.79
CA TRP A 40 -30.98 5.45 -6.43
C TRP A 40 -29.88 5.01 -5.45
N LEU A 41 -29.43 3.73 -5.51
CA LEU A 41 -28.35 3.23 -4.68
C LEU A 41 -27.03 3.97 -4.91
N LYS A 42 -26.68 4.24 -6.16
CA LYS A 42 -25.49 5.04 -6.51
C LYS A 42 -25.53 6.45 -5.92
N SER A 43 -26.67 7.13 -6.07
CA SER A 43 -26.85 8.48 -5.52
C SER A 43 -26.79 8.49 -3.99
N ASN A 44 -27.45 7.53 -3.35
CA ASN A 44 -27.48 7.41 -1.90
C ASN A 44 -26.10 7.00 -1.34
N GLY A 45 -25.34 6.20 -2.08
CA GLY A 45 -23.94 5.84 -1.77
C GLY A 45 -23.05 7.07 -1.68
N LYS A 46 -23.11 7.97 -2.66
CA LYS A 46 -22.37 9.24 -2.66
C LYS A 46 -22.74 10.12 -1.45
N ILE A 47 -24.02 10.21 -1.08
CA ILE A 47 -24.47 10.97 0.09
C ILE A 47 -23.93 10.35 1.39
N LYS A 48 -23.95 9.02 1.51
CA LYS A 48 -23.41 8.31 2.68
C LYS A 48 -21.89 8.48 2.79
N ALA A 49 -21.16 8.41 1.68
CA ALA A 49 -19.72 8.63 1.64
C ALA A 49 -19.37 10.08 2.03
N ALA A 50 -20.07 11.06 1.48
CA ALA A 50 -19.88 12.48 1.80
C ALA A 50 -20.07 12.78 3.30
N LYS A 51 -21.07 12.17 3.96
CA LYS A 51 -21.28 12.33 5.41
C LYS A 51 -20.16 11.77 6.28
N LYS A 52 -19.29 10.94 5.72
CA LYS A 52 -18.16 10.31 6.43
C LYS A 52 -16.81 10.89 6.01
N ALA A 53 -16.79 11.84 5.06
CA ALA A 53 -15.55 12.34 4.46
C ALA A 53 -14.53 12.87 5.47
N ASP A 54 -14.99 13.48 6.57
CA ASP A 54 -14.13 14.08 7.59
C ASP A 54 -13.61 13.09 8.66
N ARG A 55 -14.06 11.82 8.60
CA ARG A 55 -13.60 10.83 9.58
C ARG A 55 -12.16 10.39 9.30
N VAL A 56 -11.40 10.10 10.34
CA VAL A 56 -10.05 9.54 10.21
C VAL A 56 -10.15 8.07 9.82
N SER A 57 -9.42 7.68 8.77
CA SER A 57 -9.28 6.29 8.32
C SER A 57 -7.79 5.95 8.26
N ALA A 58 -7.24 5.46 9.38
CA ALA A 58 -5.82 5.14 9.53
C ALA A 58 -5.54 3.62 9.50
N GLU A 59 -6.58 2.80 9.60
CA GLU A 59 -6.52 1.36 9.35
C GLU A 59 -6.72 1.08 7.85
N GLY A 60 -6.58 -0.16 7.42
CA GLY A 60 -6.76 -0.52 6.02
C GLY A 60 -6.02 -1.76 5.59
N SER A 61 -5.86 -1.92 4.28
CA SER A 61 -5.11 -3.02 3.69
C SER A 61 -4.36 -2.58 2.44
N LEU A 62 -3.25 -3.28 2.20
CA LEU A 62 -2.51 -3.21 0.95
C LEU A 62 -2.90 -4.39 0.06
N ALA A 63 -2.86 -4.18 -1.25
CA ALA A 63 -2.90 -5.25 -2.24
C ALA A 63 -1.86 -5.01 -3.33
N ILE A 64 -1.39 -6.12 -3.90
CA ILE A 64 -0.47 -6.13 -5.03
C ILE A 64 -1.12 -6.86 -6.20
N ALA A 65 -1.01 -6.28 -7.38
CA ALA A 65 -1.27 -6.94 -8.65
C ALA A 65 -0.01 -6.88 -9.51
N LYS A 66 0.37 -8.00 -10.13
CA LYS A 66 1.61 -8.10 -10.91
C LYS A 66 1.40 -9.00 -12.14
N ASN A 67 2.01 -8.58 -13.25
CA ASN A 67 2.30 -9.43 -14.40
C ASN A 67 3.80 -9.35 -14.74
N ALA A 68 4.22 -9.93 -15.86
CA ALA A 68 5.65 -9.94 -16.25
C ALA A 68 6.22 -8.54 -16.47
N LYS A 69 5.40 -7.56 -16.89
CA LYS A 69 5.85 -6.21 -17.29
C LYS A 69 5.54 -5.13 -16.28
N ARG A 70 4.59 -5.36 -15.38
CA ARG A 70 4.11 -4.33 -14.46
C ARG A 70 3.71 -4.92 -13.11
N ALA A 71 3.99 -4.18 -12.05
CA ALA A 71 3.51 -4.45 -10.70
C ALA A 71 2.88 -3.17 -10.11
N VAL A 72 1.79 -3.34 -9.40
CA VAL A 72 1.07 -2.25 -8.71
C VAL A 72 0.94 -2.63 -7.24
N LEU A 73 1.20 -1.67 -6.36
CA LEU A 73 0.94 -1.73 -4.94
C LEU A 73 -0.04 -0.61 -4.60
N VAL A 74 -1.16 -0.95 -3.98
CA VAL A 74 -2.22 0.00 -3.60
C VAL A 74 -2.47 -0.03 -2.10
N GLU A 75 -2.82 1.11 -1.53
CA GLU A 75 -3.30 1.28 -0.16
C GLU A 75 -4.70 1.85 -0.16
N ILE A 76 -5.63 1.11 0.48
CA ILE A 76 -7.00 1.56 0.76
C ILE A 76 -7.20 1.53 2.27
N ASN A 77 -7.67 2.66 2.80
CA ASN A 77 -7.87 2.84 4.23
C ASN A 77 -9.34 2.70 4.63
N CYS A 78 -9.56 2.30 5.88
CA CYS A 78 -10.83 2.21 6.59
C CYS A 78 -10.70 2.75 8.01
N GLU A 79 -11.82 2.85 8.75
CA GLU A 79 -11.80 3.40 10.11
C GLU A 79 -11.26 2.39 11.13
N THR A 80 -11.60 1.09 11.00
CA THR A 80 -11.29 0.06 12.01
C THR A 80 -10.47 -1.11 11.44
N ASP A 81 -9.74 -1.76 12.34
CA ASP A 81 -9.02 -2.99 12.03
C ASP A 81 -9.96 -4.19 11.77
N PHE A 82 -11.21 -4.15 12.29
CA PHE A 82 -12.24 -5.15 11.99
C PHE A 82 -12.58 -5.14 10.50
N VAL A 83 -12.79 -3.96 9.91
CA VAL A 83 -13.03 -3.81 8.47
C VAL A 83 -11.79 -4.17 7.68
N ALA A 84 -10.60 -3.76 8.11
CA ALA A 84 -9.34 -4.12 7.44
C ALA A 84 -9.14 -5.65 7.34
N LYS A 85 -9.63 -6.42 8.30
CA LYS A 85 -9.56 -7.89 8.32
C LYS A 85 -10.72 -8.58 7.57
N ASN A 86 -11.77 -7.84 7.21
CA ASN A 86 -12.95 -8.38 6.53
C ASN A 86 -12.62 -8.83 5.10
N GLU A 87 -13.07 -10.03 4.72
CA GLU A 87 -12.79 -10.61 3.41
C GLU A 87 -13.40 -9.81 2.24
N GLN A 88 -14.59 -9.21 2.43
CA GLN A 88 -15.20 -8.35 1.43
C GLN A 88 -14.33 -7.11 1.16
N PHE A 89 -13.79 -6.50 2.22
CA PHE A 89 -12.89 -5.36 2.10
C PHE A 89 -11.59 -5.76 1.40
N LYS A 90 -10.93 -6.84 1.81
CA LYS A 90 -9.69 -7.33 1.18
C LYS A 90 -9.89 -7.67 -0.30
N THR A 91 -11.00 -8.33 -0.63
CA THR A 91 -11.37 -8.64 -2.03
C THR A 91 -11.55 -7.34 -2.84
N ALA A 92 -12.17 -6.31 -2.27
CA ALA A 92 -12.32 -5.03 -2.92
C ALA A 92 -10.97 -4.34 -3.14
N VAL A 93 -10.06 -4.37 -2.16
CA VAL A 93 -8.70 -3.83 -2.29
C VAL A 93 -7.93 -4.54 -3.41
N GLN A 94 -8.02 -5.88 -3.48
CA GLN A 94 -7.40 -6.65 -4.56
C GLN A 94 -8.02 -6.35 -5.92
N THR A 95 -9.34 -6.15 -5.99
CA THR A 95 -10.04 -5.76 -7.22
C THR A 95 -9.53 -4.41 -7.74
N VAL A 96 -9.31 -3.44 -6.85
CA VAL A 96 -8.72 -2.14 -7.22
C VAL A 96 -7.28 -2.31 -7.74
N ALA A 97 -6.46 -3.15 -7.09
CA ALA A 97 -5.10 -3.41 -7.54
C ALA A 97 -5.07 -4.01 -8.95
N ASN A 98 -5.94 -4.97 -9.22
CA ASN A 98 -6.07 -5.59 -10.54
C ASN A 98 -6.51 -4.58 -11.62
N ALA A 99 -7.51 -3.76 -11.31
CA ALA A 99 -7.99 -2.73 -12.24
C ALA A 99 -6.90 -1.68 -12.54
N LEU A 100 -6.10 -1.28 -11.55
CA LEU A 100 -4.95 -0.41 -11.74
C LEU A 100 -3.87 -1.04 -12.61
N LEU A 101 -3.62 -2.34 -12.45
CA LEU A 101 -2.68 -3.08 -13.30
C LEU A 101 -3.13 -3.07 -14.76
N GLU A 102 -4.40 -3.33 -15.02
CA GLU A 102 -5.00 -3.42 -16.35
C GLU A 102 -5.11 -2.04 -17.03
N SER A 103 -5.47 -1.00 -16.28
CA SER A 103 -5.69 0.35 -16.79
C SER A 103 -4.42 1.05 -17.27
N GLN A 104 -3.23 0.57 -16.86
CA GLN A 104 -1.93 1.17 -17.15
C GLN A 104 -1.76 2.62 -16.68
N VAL A 105 -2.60 3.07 -15.75
CA VAL A 105 -2.49 4.38 -15.09
C VAL A 105 -1.25 4.41 -14.21
N ASN A 106 -0.44 5.46 -14.32
CA ASN A 106 0.86 5.59 -13.63
C ASN A 106 0.90 6.72 -12.58
N ASN A 107 -0.10 7.58 -12.58
CA ASN A 107 -0.17 8.73 -11.67
C ASN A 107 -1.58 8.92 -11.12
N ASN A 108 -1.70 9.72 -10.07
CA ASN A 108 -2.99 9.98 -9.42
C ASN A 108 -3.95 10.84 -10.28
N GLU A 109 -3.45 11.61 -11.23
CA GLU A 109 -4.26 12.49 -12.08
C GLU A 109 -5.16 11.69 -13.02
N ASP A 110 -4.72 10.52 -13.41
CA ASP A 110 -5.40 9.62 -14.34
C ASP A 110 -6.32 8.59 -13.66
N LEU A 111 -6.46 8.62 -12.33
CA LEU A 111 -7.28 7.66 -11.57
C LEU A 111 -8.76 7.66 -11.99
N ASN A 112 -9.26 8.77 -12.52
CA ASN A 112 -10.61 8.88 -13.08
C ASN A 112 -10.84 7.99 -14.31
N LYS A 113 -9.77 7.51 -14.96
CA LYS A 113 -9.82 6.58 -16.09
C LYS A 113 -9.95 5.12 -15.65
N VAL A 114 -9.74 4.82 -14.36
CA VAL A 114 -9.85 3.46 -13.83
C VAL A 114 -11.32 3.10 -13.67
N VAL A 115 -11.72 2.05 -14.37
CA VAL A 115 -13.10 1.51 -14.34
C VAL A 115 -13.10 0.13 -13.67
N ILE A 116 -14.00 -0.06 -12.71
CA ILE A 116 -14.17 -1.29 -11.95
C ILE A 116 -15.63 -1.70 -12.04
N ASN A 117 -15.93 -2.84 -12.65
CA ASN A 117 -17.29 -3.33 -12.81
C ASN A 117 -18.25 -2.28 -13.44
N GLY A 118 -17.75 -1.50 -14.41
CA GLY A 118 -18.54 -0.49 -15.12
C GLY A 118 -18.76 0.84 -14.38
N VAL A 119 -18.11 1.05 -13.23
CA VAL A 119 -18.13 2.33 -12.50
C VAL A 119 -16.72 2.87 -12.32
N THR A 120 -16.55 4.17 -12.09
CA THR A 120 -15.24 4.77 -11.81
C THR A 120 -14.69 4.30 -10.46
N LEU A 121 -13.38 4.39 -10.26
CA LEU A 121 -12.72 4.06 -9.00
C LEU A 121 -13.38 4.81 -7.81
N ASN A 122 -13.66 6.10 -7.96
CA ASN A 122 -14.28 6.89 -6.91
C ASN A 122 -15.69 6.38 -6.58
N GLU A 123 -16.50 6.07 -7.58
CA GLU A 123 -17.84 5.49 -7.37
C GLU A 123 -17.76 4.10 -6.73
N PHE A 124 -16.74 3.31 -7.06
CA PHE A 124 -16.51 2.01 -6.42
C PHE A 124 -16.20 2.17 -4.93
N ILE A 125 -15.35 3.12 -4.55
CA ILE A 125 -15.01 3.43 -3.15
C ILE A 125 -16.21 3.98 -2.39
N ASP A 126 -17.00 4.88 -2.99
CA ASP A 126 -18.24 5.41 -2.39
C ASP A 126 -19.26 4.30 -2.12
N ASN A 127 -19.44 3.39 -3.07
CA ASN A 127 -20.32 2.23 -2.91
C ASN A 127 -19.82 1.29 -1.80
N LEU A 128 -18.50 1.10 -1.68
CA LEU A 128 -17.90 0.30 -0.64
C LEU A 128 -18.13 0.95 0.74
N THR A 129 -17.95 2.26 0.86
CA THR A 129 -18.26 3.06 2.06
C THR A 129 -19.73 2.92 2.46
N ALA A 130 -20.64 2.97 1.50
CA ALA A 130 -22.08 2.82 1.76
C ALA A 130 -22.43 1.41 2.24
N THR A 131 -21.78 0.39 1.68
CA THR A 131 -22.08 -1.03 1.97
C THR A 131 -21.48 -1.48 3.30
N ILE A 132 -20.22 -1.13 3.57
CA ILE A 132 -19.51 -1.51 4.79
C ILE A 132 -19.95 -0.66 5.99
N GLY A 133 -20.30 0.61 5.73
CA GLY A 133 -20.76 1.51 6.79
C GLY A 133 -19.65 2.31 7.48
N GLU A 134 -18.39 2.15 7.06
CA GLU A 134 -17.25 2.97 7.47
C GLU A 134 -16.75 3.85 6.34
N LYS A 135 -15.98 4.92 6.65
CA LYS A 135 -15.22 5.65 5.63
C LYS A 135 -14.20 4.73 5.01
N ILE A 136 -14.32 4.51 3.71
CA ILE A 136 -13.29 3.87 2.91
C ILE A 136 -12.65 4.93 2.02
N SER A 137 -11.33 4.95 1.94
CA SER A 137 -10.60 5.91 1.11
C SER A 137 -9.48 5.25 0.34
N PHE A 138 -9.45 5.49 -0.97
CA PHE A 138 -8.27 5.23 -1.78
C PHE A 138 -7.20 6.22 -1.36
N ARG A 139 -6.09 5.72 -0.84
CA ARG A 139 -5.03 6.58 -0.31
C ARG A 139 -3.95 6.85 -1.34
N ARG A 140 -3.33 5.80 -1.82
CA ARG A 140 -2.19 5.89 -2.73
C ARG A 140 -1.97 4.58 -3.48
N PHE A 141 -1.27 4.68 -4.58
CA PHE A 141 -0.71 3.53 -5.29
C PHE A 141 0.65 3.88 -5.87
N VAL A 142 1.39 2.87 -6.25
CA VAL A 142 2.59 2.98 -7.04
C VAL A 142 2.62 1.86 -8.07
N SER A 143 3.19 2.12 -9.23
CA SER A 143 3.43 1.11 -10.24
C SER A 143 4.89 1.10 -10.66
N LEU A 144 5.46 -0.09 -10.80
CA LEU A 144 6.76 -0.30 -11.42
C LEU A 144 6.57 -1.04 -12.74
N THR A 145 7.29 -0.59 -13.76
CA THR A 145 7.28 -1.22 -15.09
C THR A 145 8.66 -1.76 -15.39
N ALA A 146 8.73 -3.01 -15.83
CA ALA A 146 9.94 -3.68 -16.27
C ALA A 146 10.14 -3.50 -17.77
N ASN A 147 11.36 -3.12 -18.15
CA ASN A 147 11.82 -3.12 -19.53
C ASN A 147 12.46 -4.47 -19.88
N GLU A 148 13.07 -4.56 -21.04
CA GLU A 148 13.85 -5.73 -21.44
C GLU A 148 15.03 -5.95 -20.48
N ASN A 149 15.24 -7.20 -20.06
CA ASN A 149 16.23 -7.60 -19.04
C ASN A 149 16.02 -6.99 -17.65
N GLU A 150 14.78 -6.63 -17.31
CA GLU A 150 14.38 -6.24 -15.97
C GLU A 150 13.29 -7.19 -15.44
N VAL A 151 13.29 -7.44 -14.15
CA VAL A 151 12.25 -8.22 -13.48
C VAL A 151 11.73 -7.49 -12.24
N LEU A 152 10.48 -7.79 -11.91
CA LEU A 152 9.77 -7.20 -10.77
C LEU A 152 9.62 -8.21 -9.65
N GLY A 153 10.06 -7.85 -8.47
CA GLY A 153 9.76 -8.53 -7.23
C GLY A 153 8.59 -7.86 -6.51
N ALA A 154 7.77 -8.67 -5.89
CA ALA A 154 6.63 -8.19 -5.12
C ALA A 154 6.47 -9.02 -3.86
N PHE A 155 6.20 -8.38 -2.75
CA PHE A 155 5.91 -9.02 -1.48
C PHE A 155 4.86 -8.25 -0.71
N ALA A 156 3.81 -8.94 -0.27
CA ALA A 156 2.83 -8.43 0.69
C ALA A 156 2.82 -9.36 1.91
N HIS A 157 2.89 -8.78 3.09
CA HIS A 157 2.76 -9.54 4.32
C HIS A 157 1.33 -10.09 4.45
N ILE A 158 1.17 -11.29 5.01
CA ILE A 158 -0.11 -12.01 5.07
C ILE A 158 -1.24 -11.22 5.74
N ASN A 159 -0.89 -10.29 6.64
CA ASN A 159 -1.88 -9.43 7.30
C ASN A 159 -2.31 -8.21 6.45
N GLY A 160 -1.73 -8.02 5.25
CA GLY A 160 -2.04 -6.90 4.37
C GLY A 160 -1.57 -5.52 4.85
N GLN A 161 -0.73 -5.46 5.89
CA GLN A 161 -0.31 -4.19 6.51
C GLN A 161 0.99 -3.63 5.95
N ILE A 162 1.82 -4.47 5.33
CA ILE A 162 3.11 -4.10 4.76
C ILE A 162 3.22 -4.73 3.38
N GLY A 163 3.68 -3.95 2.41
CA GLY A 163 3.97 -4.43 1.06
C GLY A 163 5.15 -3.71 0.45
N ALA A 164 5.84 -4.39 -0.45
CA ALA A 164 6.94 -3.81 -1.21
C ALA A 164 6.95 -4.30 -2.65
N LEU A 165 7.38 -3.43 -3.55
CA LEU A 165 7.74 -3.73 -4.92
C LEU A 165 9.22 -3.44 -5.11
N VAL A 166 9.90 -4.26 -5.89
CA VAL A 166 11.30 -4.09 -6.26
C VAL A 166 11.46 -4.33 -7.75
N LYS A 167 12.29 -3.53 -8.38
CA LYS A 167 12.73 -3.71 -9.76
C LYS A 167 14.23 -3.93 -9.79
N ILE A 168 14.66 -5.01 -10.43
CA ILE A 168 16.08 -5.30 -10.65
C ILE A 168 16.36 -5.49 -12.14
N LYS A 169 17.56 -5.10 -12.55
CA LYS A 169 18.14 -5.53 -13.81
C LYS A 169 18.58 -7.00 -13.65
N GLY A 170 18.20 -7.87 -14.58
CA GLY A 170 18.46 -9.31 -14.53
C GLY A 170 17.22 -10.10 -14.91
N GLN A 171 17.28 -11.42 -14.70
CA GLN A 171 16.21 -12.35 -15.07
C GLN A 171 15.71 -13.22 -13.90
N ASN A 172 16.25 -13.01 -12.69
CA ASN A 172 15.93 -13.82 -11.54
C ASN A 172 14.76 -13.20 -10.74
N GLU A 173 13.53 -13.65 -11.04
CA GLU A 173 12.31 -13.20 -10.33
C GLU A 173 12.30 -13.58 -8.85
N GLU A 174 12.86 -14.74 -8.48
CA GLU A 174 12.94 -15.17 -7.09
C GLU A 174 13.84 -14.24 -6.28
N LEU A 175 14.99 -13.86 -6.84
CA LEU A 175 15.88 -12.86 -6.22
C LEU A 175 15.14 -11.53 -6.02
N ALA A 176 14.45 -11.03 -7.05
CA ALA A 176 13.68 -9.78 -6.95
C ALA A 176 12.61 -9.87 -5.86
N ARG A 177 11.89 -11.01 -5.76
CA ARG A 177 10.91 -11.26 -4.69
C ARG A 177 11.56 -11.29 -3.31
N ASN A 178 12.70 -11.92 -3.17
CA ASN A 178 13.42 -12.01 -1.89
C ASN A 178 13.93 -10.63 -1.45
N VAL A 179 14.37 -9.77 -2.37
CA VAL A 179 14.72 -8.37 -2.08
C VAL A 179 13.48 -7.56 -1.70
N ALA A 180 12.32 -7.80 -2.34
CA ALA A 180 11.07 -7.15 -1.94
C ALA A 180 10.62 -7.57 -0.52
N MET A 181 10.78 -8.84 -0.18
CA MET A 181 10.51 -9.35 1.18
C MET A 181 11.45 -8.68 2.20
N HIS A 182 12.74 -8.56 1.88
CA HIS A 182 13.72 -7.86 2.70
C HIS A 182 13.32 -6.38 2.90
N ALA A 183 13.02 -5.66 1.82
CA ALA A 183 12.59 -4.26 1.90
C ALA A 183 11.33 -4.07 2.75
N ALA A 184 10.37 -4.99 2.66
CA ALA A 184 9.17 -4.98 3.50
C ALA A 184 9.50 -5.13 4.98
N ALA A 185 10.43 -6.04 5.33
CA ALA A 185 10.80 -6.37 6.71
C ALA A 185 11.73 -5.32 7.33
N MET A 186 12.78 -4.90 6.62
CA MET A 186 13.88 -4.08 7.14
C MET A 186 13.61 -2.58 7.10
N LYS A 187 12.49 -2.15 6.52
CA LYS A 187 12.01 -0.76 6.54
C LYS A 187 13.08 0.28 6.14
N PRO A 188 13.74 0.16 4.97
CA PRO A 188 14.68 1.17 4.52
C PRO A 188 13.97 2.52 4.31
N GLU A 189 14.65 3.61 4.64
CA GLU A 189 14.18 4.97 4.37
C GLU A 189 14.51 5.40 2.94
N TYR A 190 15.65 4.93 2.41
CA TYR A 190 16.14 5.21 1.06
C TYR A 190 16.47 3.90 0.35
N VAL A 191 16.35 3.91 -0.95
CA VAL A 191 16.76 2.77 -1.80
C VAL A 191 18.25 2.81 -2.05
N PHE A 192 18.79 3.99 -2.37
CA PHE A 192 20.19 4.23 -2.75
C PHE A 192 20.85 5.29 -1.88
N VAL A 193 22.16 5.21 -1.72
CA VAL A 193 22.96 6.20 -0.97
C VAL A 193 22.83 7.60 -1.55
N ASN A 194 22.72 7.74 -2.87
CA ASN A 194 22.59 9.05 -3.52
C ASN A 194 21.24 9.74 -3.27
N GLN A 195 20.27 9.06 -2.68
CA GLN A 195 18.99 9.64 -2.23
C GLN A 195 19.07 10.24 -0.83
N VAL A 196 20.12 9.90 -0.08
CA VAL A 196 20.32 10.43 1.28
C VAL A 196 20.75 11.89 1.20
N PRO A 197 20.10 12.83 1.91
CA PRO A 197 20.52 14.23 1.92
C PRO A 197 21.99 14.41 2.29
N ALA A 198 22.71 15.26 1.57
CA ALA A 198 24.13 15.50 1.79
C ALA A 198 24.44 15.92 3.22
N GLU A 199 23.57 16.74 3.82
CA GLU A 199 23.67 17.15 5.22
C GLU A 199 23.66 15.96 6.18
N ARG A 200 22.78 14.96 5.95
CA ARG A 200 22.72 13.73 6.76
C ARG A 200 24.02 12.93 6.62
N ILE A 201 24.57 12.84 5.42
CA ILE A 201 25.87 12.18 5.18
C ILE A 201 26.99 12.87 5.96
N GLU A 202 27.03 14.21 5.96
CA GLU A 202 28.06 14.96 6.71
C GLU A 202 27.90 14.78 8.22
N ILE A 203 26.68 14.75 8.74
CA ILE A 203 26.41 14.44 10.15
C ILE A 203 26.97 13.03 10.50
N LEU A 204 26.65 12.03 9.68
CA LEU A 204 27.12 10.64 9.88
C LEU A 204 28.66 10.55 9.87
N LYS A 205 29.33 11.31 9.01
CA LYS A 205 30.79 11.40 8.98
C LYS A 205 31.35 12.09 10.21
N ALA A 206 30.73 13.17 10.66
CA ALA A 206 31.15 13.92 11.84
C ALA A 206 31.04 13.09 13.15
N GLU A 207 30.08 12.17 13.21
CA GLU A 207 29.90 11.24 14.34
C GLU A 207 30.94 10.09 14.34
N PHE A 208 31.88 10.06 13.40
CA PHE A 208 32.91 9.03 13.36
C PHE A 208 33.84 9.12 14.55
N VAL A 209 33.88 8.07 15.35
CA VAL A 209 34.82 7.92 16.46
C VAL A 209 36.08 7.22 15.96
N LYS A 210 37.20 7.95 15.99
CA LYS A 210 38.50 7.40 15.56
C LYS A 210 38.92 6.24 16.48
N PRO A 211 39.16 5.02 15.93
CA PRO A 211 39.67 3.92 16.72
C PRO A 211 41.13 4.14 17.15
N THR A 212 41.54 3.47 18.21
CA THR A 212 42.92 3.54 18.72
C THR A 212 43.94 3.27 17.61
N GLY A 213 44.93 4.16 17.48
CA GLY A 213 45.94 4.06 16.45
C GLY A 213 45.53 4.45 15.04
N PHE A 214 44.35 5.06 14.86
CA PHE A 214 43.86 5.51 13.54
C PHE A 214 44.84 6.47 12.85
N GLU A 215 45.35 7.47 13.58
CA GLU A 215 46.27 8.50 13.04
C GLU A 215 47.63 7.92 12.58
N ASN A 216 48.00 6.76 13.09
CA ASN A 216 49.26 6.07 12.70
C ASN A 216 49.11 5.19 11.46
N LYS A 217 47.92 5.11 10.89
CA LYS A 217 47.66 4.28 9.70
C LYS A 217 47.92 5.07 8.41
N PRO A 218 48.35 4.39 7.34
CA PRO A 218 48.44 5.03 6.01
C PRO A 218 47.11 5.63 5.59
N ALA A 219 47.12 6.75 4.84
CA ALA A 219 45.94 7.51 4.43
C ALA A 219 44.88 6.62 3.74
N ASN A 220 45.28 5.73 2.87
CA ASN A 220 44.37 4.78 2.20
C ASN A 220 43.67 3.80 3.16
N ILE A 221 44.28 3.49 4.28
CA ILE A 221 43.67 2.65 5.33
C ILE A 221 42.71 3.48 6.19
N GLN A 222 43.11 4.71 6.50
CA GLN A 222 42.22 5.64 7.21
C GLN A 222 40.93 5.88 6.40
N GLU A 223 41.02 6.12 5.11
CA GLU A 223 39.89 6.30 4.22
C GLU A 223 38.99 5.05 4.18
N LYS A 224 39.54 3.85 4.08
CA LYS A 224 38.77 2.59 4.15
C LYS A 224 38.06 2.41 5.47
N ILE A 225 38.65 2.81 6.58
CA ILE A 225 38.03 2.72 7.91
C ILE A 225 36.85 3.71 8.01
N LEU A 226 37.05 4.96 7.52
CA LEU A 226 36.00 5.97 7.45
C LEU A 226 34.84 5.50 6.60
N GLN A 227 35.12 5.01 5.37
CA GLN A 227 34.10 4.51 4.47
C GLN A 227 33.37 3.30 5.08
N GLY A 228 34.08 2.35 5.66
CA GLY A 228 33.46 1.19 6.31
C GLY A 228 32.60 1.55 7.52
N SER A 229 32.95 2.62 8.26
CA SER A 229 32.13 3.15 9.34
C SER A 229 30.87 3.82 8.80
N LEU A 230 30.98 4.61 7.73
CA LEU A 230 29.85 5.24 7.06
C LEU A 230 28.90 4.18 6.48
N ASP A 231 29.44 3.17 5.77
CA ASP A 231 28.65 2.09 5.19
C ASP A 231 27.84 1.32 6.25
N LYS A 232 28.39 1.12 7.45
CA LYS A 232 27.67 0.50 8.58
C LYS A 232 26.47 1.34 9.03
N LYS A 233 26.64 2.65 9.11
CA LYS A 233 25.54 3.57 9.48
C LYS A 233 24.48 3.65 8.38
N LEU A 234 24.93 3.69 7.12
CA LEU A 234 24.02 3.67 5.97
C LEU A 234 23.21 2.37 5.89
N ALA A 235 23.80 1.24 6.30
CA ALA A 235 23.10 -0.04 6.33
C ALA A 235 21.90 -0.08 7.29
N GLU A 236 21.76 0.85 8.20
CA GLU A 236 20.61 0.94 9.09
C GLU A 236 19.34 1.38 8.34
N PHE A 237 19.47 2.21 7.28
CA PHE A 237 18.34 2.86 6.63
C PHE A 237 18.40 2.94 5.08
N VAL A 238 19.48 2.47 4.43
CA VAL A 238 19.62 2.46 2.97
C VAL A 238 19.60 1.02 2.45
N LEU A 239 18.60 0.69 1.63
CA LEU A 239 18.32 -0.66 1.16
C LEU A 239 19.54 -1.35 0.54
N GLU A 240 20.24 -0.70 -0.40
CA GLU A 240 21.39 -1.31 -1.09
C GLU A 240 22.53 -1.67 -0.15
N LYS A 241 22.66 -1.00 1.00
CA LYS A 241 23.69 -1.21 2.01
C LYS A 241 23.28 -2.17 3.12
N GLN A 242 21.98 -2.48 3.26
CA GLN A 242 21.50 -3.41 4.28
C GLN A 242 22.04 -4.82 4.07
N ALA A 243 22.40 -5.49 5.18
CA ALA A 243 22.70 -6.91 5.18
C ALA A 243 21.43 -7.71 4.82
N PHE A 244 21.56 -8.65 3.90
CA PHE A 244 20.41 -9.41 3.42
C PHE A 244 19.84 -10.31 4.51
N MET A 245 18.55 -10.24 4.78
CA MET A 245 17.89 -10.92 5.90
C MET A 245 17.98 -12.46 5.87
N ILE A 246 18.23 -13.07 4.71
CA ILE A 246 18.35 -14.52 4.56
C ILE A 246 19.82 -14.95 4.67
N ASP A 247 20.75 -14.09 4.25
CA ASP A 247 22.20 -14.31 4.33
C ASP A 247 22.89 -12.97 4.66
N ASP A 248 23.13 -12.73 5.94
CA ASP A 248 23.67 -11.47 6.47
C ASP A 248 25.17 -11.26 6.16
N SER A 249 25.83 -12.24 5.56
CA SER A 249 27.20 -12.10 5.07
C SER A 249 27.32 -11.22 3.82
N LEU A 250 26.18 -10.98 3.13
CA LEU A 250 26.10 -10.17 1.92
C LEU A 250 25.18 -8.96 2.12
N THR A 251 25.58 -7.79 1.63
CA THR A 251 24.65 -6.68 1.45
C THR A 251 23.78 -6.91 0.22
N ILE A 252 22.64 -6.22 0.15
CA ILE A 252 21.73 -6.29 -1.03
C ILE A 252 22.50 -5.99 -2.32
N GLU A 253 23.33 -4.93 -2.33
CA GLU A 253 24.17 -4.58 -3.48
C GLU A 253 25.10 -5.72 -3.90
N LYS A 254 25.80 -6.34 -2.93
CA LYS A 254 26.71 -7.46 -3.20
C LYS A 254 25.96 -8.71 -3.66
N LEU A 255 24.86 -9.06 -2.99
CA LEU A 255 24.02 -10.19 -3.37
C LEU A 255 23.59 -10.08 -4.84
N LEU A 256 23.05 -8.92 -5.23
CA LEU A 256 22.62 -8.68 -6.61
C LEU A 256 23.79 -8.78 -7.59
N SER A 257 24.94 -8.19 -7.25
CA SER A 257 26.15 -8.23 -8.08
C SER A 257 26.66 -9.66 -8.31
N THR A 258 26.65 -10.53 -7.29
CA THR A 258 27.06 -11.96 -7.45
C THR A 258 26.15 -12.73 -8.41
N GLN A 259 24.95 -12.25 -8.64
CA GLN A 259 23.98 -12.85 -9.59
C GLN A 259 23.83 -12.05 -10.89
N ASN A 260 24.83 -11.22 -11.25
CA ASN A 260 24.79 -10.35 -12.43
C ASN A 260 23.52 -9.49 -12.51
N SER A 261 23.02 -9.07 -11.36
CA SER A 261 21.83 -8.27 -11.20
C SER A 261 22.16 -6.93 -10.55
N GLN A 262 21.26 -5.95 -10.68
CA GLN A 262 21.41 -4.63 -10.10
C GLN A 262 20.04 -4.14 -9.60
N LEU A 263 20.00 -3.51 -8.43
CA LEU A 263 18.81 -2.80 -7.94
C LEU A 263 18.54 -1.59 -8.84
N LEU A 264 17.32 -1.43 -9.30
CA LEU A 264 16.91 -0.30 -10.14
C LEU A 264 15.89 0.58 -9.41
N ASP A 265 14.99 -0.02 -8.63
CA ASP A 265 13.97 0.70 -7.88
C ASP A 265 13.39 -0.18 -6.78
N ALA A 266 12.88 0.44 -5.72
CA ALA A 266 12.13 -0.23 -4.68
C ALA A 266 11.13 0.74 -4.04
N VAL A 267 9.96 0.24 -3.70
CA VAL A 267 8.93 0.99 -2.97
C VAL A 267 8.36 0.12 -1.88
N ARG A 268 8.15 0.70 -0.72
CA ARG A 268 7.54 0.05 0.43
C ARG A 268 6.40 0.89 0.98
N TYR A 269 5.28 0.26 1.28
CA TYR A 269 4.18 0.88 1.99
C TYR A 269 3.90 0.16 3.31
N THR A 270 3.53 0.94 4.31
CA THR A 270 2.85 0.47 5.54
C THR A 270 1.49 1.15 5.59
N VAL A 271 0.47 0.39 5.92
CA VAL A 271 -0.89 0.94 6.09
C VAL A 271 -0.88 2.03 7.15
N GLY A 272 -1.53 3.15 6.85
CA GLY A 272 -1.69 4.27 7.78
C GLY A 272 -0.40 5.06 8.05
N GLU A 273 0.70 4.78 7.38
CA GLU A 273 1.98 5.49 7.60
C GLU A 273 1.83 7.01 7.39
N GLY A 274 2.18 7.80 8.43
CA GLY A 274 2.03 9.26 8.41
C GLY A 274 0.61 9.79 8.66
N ILE A 275 -0.38 8.93 8.94
CA ILE A 275 -1.70 9.36 9.41
C ILE A 275 -1.67 9.40 10.94
N GLU A 276 -1.98 10.56 11.53
CA GLU A 276 -2.16 10.66 12.98
C GLU A 276 -3.41 9.87 13.40
N LYS A 277 -3.20 8.82 14.18
CA LYS A 277 -4.29 8.09 14.79
C LYS A 277 -4.85 8.93 15.93
N VAL A 278 -6.15 9.22 15.90
CA VAL A 278 -6.83 9.77 17.07
C VAL A 278 -6.83 8.65 18.12
N VAL A 279 -5.95 8.79 19.11
CA VAL A 279 -5.98 7.93 20.29
C VAL A 279 -7.19 8.40 21.11
N THR A 280 -8.34 7.77 20.87
CA THR A 280 -9.49 7.95 21.77
C THR A 280 -9.12 7.29 23.11
N ASP A 281 -8.93 8.11 24.11
CA ASP A 281 -8.85 7.61 25.50
C ASP A 281 -10.26 7.13 25.89
N PHE A 282 -10.48 5.83 25.70
CA PHE A 282 -11.75 5.20 25.98
C PHE A 282 -12.20 5.43 27.44
N ALA A 283 -11.24 5.55 28.37
CA ALA A 283 -11.53 5.87 29.78
C ALA A 283 -12.07 7.30 29.92
N ALA A 284 -11.53 8.25 29.17
CA ALA A 284 -12.01 9.64 29.16
C ALA A 284 -13.40 9.76 28.50
N GLU A 285 -13.67 9.01 27.42
CA GLU A 285 -14.99 8.98 26.77
C GLU A 285 -16.07 8.37 27.70
N VAL A 286 -15.76 7.26 28.35
CA VAL A 286 -16.67 6.64 29.33
C VAL A 286 -16.93 7.58 30.50
N ALA A 287 -15.89 8.27 31.02
CA ALA A 287 -16.06 9.25 32.10
C ALA A 287 -16.94 10.45 31.67
N GLN A 288 -16.82 10.91 30.44
CA GLN A 288 -17.70 11.97 29.89
C GLN A 288 -19.14 11.52 29.69
N GLN A 289 -19.37 10.26 29.33
CA GLN A 289 -20.73 9.70 29.20
C GLN A 289 -21.39 9.43 30.57
N MET A 290 -20.61 9.08 31.59
CA MET A 290 -21.13 8.86 32.94
C MET A 290 -21.46 10.15 33.69
N ASN A 291 -20.95 11.29 33.23
CA ASN A 291 -21.20 12.64 33.81
C ASN A 291 -22.27 13.45 33.05
N LYS A 292 -22.97 12.86 32.11
CA LYS A 292 -24.15 13.38 31.42
C LYS A 292 -25.44 12.68 31.91
#